data_881257adcafa5cf3a0d8181c3bcb7154
#
_entry.id   881257adcafa5cf3a0d8181c3bcb7154
#
_cell.length_a   1.000
_cell.length_b   1.000
_cell.length_c   1.000
_cell.angle_alpha   90.00
_cell.angle_beta   90.00
_cell.angle_gamma   90.00
#
_symmetry.space_group_name_H-M   'P 1'
#
loop_
_entity.id
_entity.type
_entity.pdbx_description
1 polymer ?
#
loop_
_entity_poly.entity_id
_entity_poly.type
_entity_poly.pdbx_seq_one_letter_code
_entity_poly.pdbx_strand_id
1 'polypeptide(L)'
;MKLEYLAAGNAAKVVANLVEVDLASGTETVRATFTSSSFPTSNSYQVQSVAQCGATVDRAFDFERSAFYIEATLTNSSIVAGSAAGIRVIKLSKTDCED
;
A
#
# COMPACT_ATOMS: atom_id res chain seq x y z
N MET A 1 -1.85 -6.82 -1.69
CA MET A 1 -1.30 -6.06 -0.57
C MET A 1 -2.41 -5.72 0.42
N LYS A 2 -2.24 -6.10 1.64
CA LYS A 2 -3.21 -5.86 2.71
C LYS A 2 -2.58 -4.96 3.76
N LEU A 3 -3.29 -3.92 4.17
CA LEU A 3 -2.81 -2.98 5.17
C LEU A 3 -3.76 -2.93 6.36
N GLU A 4 -3.17 -2.86 7.54
CA GLU A 4 -3.86 -2.41 8.74
C GLU A 4 -3.41 -0.98 9.01
N TYR A 5 -4.33 -0.04 8.90
CA TYR A 5 -4.00 1.38 8.90
C TYR A 5 -5.03 2.20 9.68
N LEU A 6 -4.61 3.40 10.02
CA LEU A 6 -5.47 4.41 10.62
C LEU A 6 -5.48 5.65 9.74
N ALA A 7 -6.67 6.12 9.37
CA ALA A 7 -6.86 7.40 8.72
C ALA A 7 -8.10 8.04 9.35
N ALA A 8 -7.89 8.65 10.50
CA ALA A 8 -8.95 9.24 11.30
C ALA A 8 -9.08 10.72 10.96
N GLY A 9 -10.30 11.15 10.63
CA GLY A 9 -10.57 12.51 10.23
C GLY A 9 -10.32 12.75 8.74
N ASN A 10 -10.89 13.83 8.23
CA ASN A 10 -10.87 14.11 6.79
C ASN A 10 -9.51 14.59 6.28
N ALA A 11 -8.63 15.03 7.18
CA ALA A 11 -7.32 15.55 6.79
C ALA A 11 -6.23 14.48 6.86
N ALA A 12 -6.53 13.30 7.39
CA ALA A 12 -5.57 12.22 7.49
C ALA A 12 -5.59 11.35 6.24
N LYS A 13 -4.43 11.02 5.72
CA LYS A 13 -4.31 10.23 4.50
C LYS A 13 -3.15 9.26 4.60
N VAL A 14 -3.39 8.03 4.17
CA VAL A 14 -2.37 6.99 4.07
C VAL A 14 -2.28 6.57 2.61
N VAL A 15 -1.09 6.62 2.05
CA VAL A 15 -0.80 6.11 0.71
C VAL A 15 0.36 5.15 0.81
N ALA A 16 0.23 3.97 0.23
CA ALA A 16 1.29 2.98 0.18
C ALA A 16 1.41 2.41 -1.22
N ASN A 17 2.62 2.39 -1.75
CA ASN A 17 2.91 1.83 -3.06
C ASN A 17 3.82 0.62 -2.91
N LEU A 18 3.48 -0.46 -3.60
CA LEU A 18 4.39 -1.58 -3.80
C LEU A 18 5.15 -1.32 -5.09
N VAL A 19 6.46 -1.22 -4.99
CA VAL A 19 7.32 -0.88 -6.13
C VAL A 19 8.22 -2.07 -6.45
N GLU A 20 8.24 -2.43 -7.72
CA GLU A 20 9.16 -3.42 -8.26
C GLU A 20 10.34 -2.72 -8.92
N VAL A 21 11.56 -3.18 -8.59
CA VAL A 21 12.78 -2.69 -9.22
C VAL A 21 13.37 -3.81 -10.05
N ASP A 22 13.48 -3.61 -11.36
CA ASP A 22 14.13 -4.57 -12.25
C ASP A 22 15.64 -4.58 -11.95
N LEU A 23 16.16 -5.74 -11.58
CA LEU A 23 17.56 -5.85 -11.15
C LEU A 23 18.56 -5.65 -12.30
N ALA A 24 18.13 -5.88 -13.53
CA ALA A 24 19.01 -5.72 -14.68
C ALA A 24 19.08 -4.26 -15.15
N SER A 25 17.97 -3.54 -15.12
CA SER A 25 17.89 -2.18 -15.66
C SER A 25 17.78 -1.10 -14.60
N GLY A 26 17.39 -1.45 -13.39
CA GLY A 26 17.09 -0.47 -12.35
C GLY A 26 15.74 0.22 -12.53
N THR A 27 14.94 -0.20 -13.49
CA THR A 27 13.64 0.41 -13.75
C THR A 27 12.67 0.10 -12.60
N GLU A 28 11.99 1.12 -12.11
CA GLU A 28 11.01 0.99 -11.06
C GLU A 28 9.59 1.04 -11.63
N THR A 29 8.75 0.14 -11.15
CA THR A 29 7.35 0.06 -11.58
C THR A 29 6.46 -0.08 -10.34
N VAL A 30 5.45 0.78 -10.24
CA VAL A 30 4.46 0.66 -9.17
C VAL A 30 3.50 -0.47 -9.53
N ARG A 31 3.42 -1.49 -8.67
CA ARG A 31 2.59 -2.68 -8.89
C ARG A 31 1.26 -2.63 -8.16
N ALA A 32 1.20 -1.90 -7.07
CA ALA A 32 -0.04 -1.72 -6.33
C ALA A 32 0.01 -0.39 -5.62
N THR A 33 -1.14 0.27 -5.53
CA THR A 33 -1.29 1.52 -4.80
C THR A 33 -2.48 1.40 -3.87
N PHE A 34 -2.25 1.65 -2.58
CA PHE A 34 -3.30 1.80 -1.60
C PHE A 34 -3.45 3.29 -1.28
N THR A 35 -4.70 3.77 -1.27
CA THR A 35 -4.99 5.10 -0.77
C THR A 35 -6.20 5.04 0.17
N SER A 36 -6.03 5.57 1.37
CA SER A 36 -7.10 5.55 2.38
C SER A 36 -8.32 6.36 1.96
N SER A 37 -8.16 7.32 1.06
CA SER A 37 -9.28 8.12 0.58
C SER A 37 -10.30 7.34 -0.24
N SER A 38 -9.96 6.13 -0.67
CA SER A 38 -10.89 5.23 -1.37
C SER A 38 -11.83 4.50 -0.42
N PHE A 39 -11.63 4.61 0.89
CA PHE A 39 -12.40 3.90 1.90
C PHE A 39 -12.96 4.87 2.95
N PRO A 40 -14.02 4.50 3.67
CA PRO A 40 -14.56 5.35 4.72
C PRO A 40 -13.54 5.61 5.82
N THR A 41 -13.58 6.79 6.42
CA THR A 41 -12.73 7.12 7.57
C THR A 41 -13.21 6.38 8.82
N SER A 42 -12.28 6.13 9.74
CA SER A 42 -12.59 5.50 11.02
C SER A 42 -11.62 5.98 12.08
N ASN A 43 -12.08 6.06 13.32
CA ASN A 43 -11.24 6.39 14.45
C ASN A 43 -10.45 5.18 14.96
N SER A 44 -10.64 4.03 14.34
CA SER A 44 -9.94 2.78 14.68
C SER A 44 -9.15 2.31 13.47
N TYR A 45 -8.13 1.47 13.73
CA TYR A 45 -7.41 0.83 12.64
C TYR A 45 -8.35 -0.03 11.82
N GLN A 46 -8.18 0.05 10.51
CA GLN A 46 -8.95 -0.70 9.53
C GLN A 46 -8.04 -1.64 8.76
N VAL A 47 -8.60 -2.72 8.22
CA VAL A 47 -7.89 -3.62 7.34
C VAL A 47 -8.52 -3.54 5.96
N GLN A 48 -7.72 -3.22 4.96
CA GLN A 48 -8.15 -3.18 3.56
C GLN A 48 -7.11 -3.82 2.67
N SER A 49 -7.56 -4.33 1.53
CA SER A 49 -6.69 -5.00 0.56
C SER A 49 -6.79 -4.33 -0.79
N VAL A 50 -5.67 -4.30 -1.50
CA VAL A 50 -5.63 -3.91 -2.92
C VAL A 50 -4.90 -4.99 -3.69
N ALA A 51 -5.30 -5.19 -4.95
CA ALA A 51 -4.62 -6.13 -5.83
C ALA A 51 -3.18 -5.66 -6.07
N GLN A 52 -2.27 -6.62 -6.06
CA GLN A 52 -0.86 -6.34 -6.25
C GLN A 52 -0.31 -7.04 -7.49
N CYS A 53 -1.18 -7.42 -8.39
CA CYS A 53 -0.81 -8.11 -9.61
C CYS A 53 -0.19 -7.13 -10.58
N GLY A 54 0.95 -7.50 -11.12
CA GLY A 54 1.53 -6.78 -12.23
C GLY A 54 0.80 -7.12 -13.54
N ALA A 55 1.45 -6.87 -14.65
CA ALA A 55 0.91 -7.20 -15.95
C ALA A 55 0.69 -8.71 -16.13
N THR A 56 1.42 -9.53 -15.40
CA THR A 56 1.28 -10.98 -15.41
C THR A 56 1.34 -11.52 -13.99
N VAL A 57 0.40 -12.41 -13.66
CA VAL A 57 0.34 -13.07 -12.37
C VAL A 57 1.61 -13.87 -12.08
N ASP A 58 2.16 -14.51 -13.10
CA ASP A 58 3.35 -15.37 -12.97
C ASP A 58 4.57 -14.62 -12.45
N ARG A 59 4.58 -13.31 -12.56
CA ARG A 59 5.72 -12.48 -12.17
C ARG A 59 5.47 -11.66 -10.93
N ALA A 60 4.41 -11.93 -10.21
CA ALA A 60 4.00 -11.09 -9.09
C ALA A 60 5.12 -10.89 -8.07
N PHE A 61 5.91 -11.91 -7.78
CA PHE A 61 7.05 -11.79 -6.87
C PHE A 61 8.21 -12.64 -7.37
N ASP A 62 8.79 -12.25 -8.51
CA ASP A 62 9.96 -12.91 -9.05
C ASP A 62 11.23 -12.27 -8.47
N PHE A 63 11.68 -12.77 -7.33
CA PHE A 63 12.84 -12.22 -6.64
C PHE A 63 14.18 -12.52 -7.32
N GLU A 64 14.20 -13.35 -8.35
CA GLU A 64 15.41 -13.55 -9.14
C GLU A 64 15.64 -12.43 -10.13
N ARG A 65 14.56 -11.77 -10.55
CA ARG A 65 14.61 -10.69 -11.55
C ARG A 65 14.42 -9.32 -10.93
N SER A 66 13.76 -9.25 -9.79
CA SER A 66 13.30 -7.98 -9.25
C SER A 66 13.45 -7.94 -7.76
N ALA A 67 13.71 -6.75 -7.26
CA ALA A 67 13.55 -6.43 -5.85
C ALA A 67 12.25 -5.65 -5.68
N PHE A 68 11.68 -5.72 -4.47
CA PHE A 68 10.43 -5.02 -4.16
C PHE A 68 10.63 -4.21 -2.90
N TYR A 69 9.99 -3.04 -2.86
CA TYR A 69 9.93 -2.26 -1.64
C TYR A 69 8.56 -1.57 -1.53
N ILE A 70 8.26 -1.14 -0.33
CA ILE A 70 7.04 -0.40 -0.06
C ILE A 70 7.40 1.03 0.29
N GLU A 71 6.78 1.96 -0.44
CA GLU A 71 6.87 3.37 -0.15
C GLU A 71 5.56 3.80 0.49
N ALA A 72 5.61 4.31 1.71
CA ALA A 72 4.42 4.74 2.41
C ALA A 72 4.52 6.22 2.77
N THR A 73 3.42 6.93 2.56
CA THR A 73 3.31 8.35 2.90
C THR A 73 2.13 8.53 3.82
N LEU A 74 2.40 9.11 4.99
CA LEU A 74 1.39 9.44 5.98
C LEU A 74 1.23 10.96 6.01
N THR A 75 0.02 11.43 5.77
CA THR A 75 -0.27 12.86 5.74
C THR A 75 -1.37 13.17 6.74
N ASN A 76 -1.18 14.22 7.53
CA ASN A 76 -2.22 14.76 8.39
C ASN A 76 -2.09 16.28 8.34
N SER A 77 -2.94 16.90 7.53
CA SER A 77 -2.91 18.35 7.32
C SER A 77 -3.72 19.13 8.34
N SER A 78 -4.32 18.44 9.32
CA SER A 78 -5.12 19.06 10.36
C SER A 78 -4.46 18.93 11.72
N ILE A 79 -4.53 19.97 12.54
CA ILE A 79 -4.12 19.94 13.94
C ILE A 79 -5.31 19.68 14.87
N VAL A 80 -6.48 19.40 14.30
CA VAL A 80 -7.68 19.12 15.09
C VAL A 80 -7.53 17.79 15.81
N ALA A 81 -7.90 17.74 17.07
CA ALA A 81 -7.86 16.52 17.87
C ALA A 81 -8.70 15.43 17.21
N GLY A 82 -8.20 14.21 17.21
CA GLY A 82 -8.86 13.06 16.58
C GLY A 82 -8.46 12.81 15.16
N SER A 83 -7.70 13.71 14.53
CA SER A 83 -7.16 13.48 13.20
C SER A 83 -5.81 12.79 13.31
N ALA A 84 -5.66 11.62 12.69
CA ALA A 84 -4.42 10.85 12.79
C ALA A 84 -4.27 9.92 11.59
N ALA A 85 -3.03 9.71 11.18
CA ALA A 85 -2.68 8.76 10.12
C ALA A 85 -1.61 7.80 10.63
N GLY A 86 -1.72 6.52 10.29
CA GLY A 86 -0.74 5.53 10.69
C GLY A 86 -0.88 4.24 9.91
N ILE A 87 0.19 3.45 9.91
CA ILE A 87 0.20 2.09 9.37
C ILE A 87 0.76 1.19 10.46
N ARG A 88 0.07 0.07 10.69
CA ARG A 88 0.50 -0.88 11.71
C ARG A 88 1.01 -2.18 11.09
N VAL A 89 0.38 -2.67 10.02
CA VAL A 89 0.78 -3.90 9.35
C VAL A 89 0.62 -3.75 7.85
N ILE A 90 1.61 -4.25 7.10
CA ILE A 90 1.50 -4.42 5.65
C ILE A 90 1.83 -5.88 5.35
N LYS A 91 0.92 -6.56 4.66
CA LYS A 91 1.09 -7.95 4.28
C LYS A 91 1.04 -8.10 2.77
N LEU A 92 2.02 -8.79 2.21
CA LEU A 92 2.08 -9.12 0.79
C LEU A 92 1.81 -10.61 0.61
N SER A 93 1.04 -10.95 -0.41
CA SER A 93 0.72 -12.33 -0.71
C SER A 93 0.58 -12.53 -2.21
N LYS A 94 1.13 -13.63 -2.72
CA LYS A 94 0.95 -14.00 -4.12
C LYS A 94 -0.51 -14.27 -4.45
N THR A 95 -1.27 -14.76 -3.50
CA THR A 95 -2.68 -15.09 -3.72
C THR A 95 -3.55 -13.87 -3.96
N ASP A 96 -3.08 -12.68 -3.59
CA ASP A 96 -3.81 -11.44 -3.87
C ASP A 96 -3.93 -11.17 -5.37
N CYS A 97 -3.14 -11.85 -6.18
CA CYS A 97 -3.16 -11.73 -7.64
C CYS A 97 -3.99 -12.79 -8.34
N GLU A 98 -4.48 -13.75 -7.60
CA GLU A 98 -5.26 -14.87 -8.14
C GLU A 98 -6.73 -14.66 -7.78
N ASP A 99 -7.56 -14.60 -8.78
CA ASP A 99 -9.01 -14.49 -8.58
C ASP A 99 -9.71 -15.82 -8.78
#